data_00db61cbfc09b14e628ee207521a7a51
#
_entry.id   00db61cbfc09b14e628ee207521a7a51
#
_cell.length_a   1.000
_cell.length_b   1.000
_cell.length_c   1.000
_cell.angle_alpha   90.00
_cell.angle_beta   90.00
_cell.angle_gamma   90.00
#
_symmetry.space_group_name_H-M   'P 1'
#
loop_
_entity.id
_entity.type
_entity.pdbx_description
1 polymer ?
#
loop_
_entity_poly.entity_id
_entity_poly.type
_entity_poly.pdbx_seq_one_letter_code
_entity_poly.pdbx_strand_id
1 'polypeptide(L)'
;MRFLCDMGISRKVAEWLRRQGHESSHLGEEGLARLPNGRIFAKAIAENRVILTCDLDFGEIAAMAERPMTSVVIFRLHNTRADHVIERLSAVLEKIGPALEHGIIVTVEETRFRIRELPL
;
A
#
# COMPACT_ATOMS: atom_id res chain seq x y z
N MET A 1 10.60 1.61 -6.77
CA MET A 1 9.15 1.35 -6.92
C MET A 1 8.35 2.63 -6.76
N ARG A 2 7.07 2.59 -7.09
CA ARG A 2 6.15 3.72 -6.97
C ARG A 2 5.04 3.37 -5.99
N PHE A 3 4.76 4.25 -5.05
CA PHE A 3 3.78 4.01 -3.98
C PHE A 3 2.73 5.11 -3.93
N LEU A 4 1.54 4.76 -3.46
CA LEU A 4 0.47 5.69 -3.16
C LEU A 4 0.00 5.41 -1.73
N CYS A 5 0.17 6.39 -0.84
CA CYS A 5 -0.20 6.27 0.56
C CYS A 5 -1.61 6.83 0.79
N ASP A 6 -2.49 5.99 1.33
CA ASP A 6 -3.83 6.36 1.74
C ASP A 6 -3.79 7.25 2.99
N MET A 7 -4.90 7.91 3.28
CA MET A 7 -5.00 8.87 4.39
C MET A 7 -4.68 8.28 5.77
N GLY A 8 -4.91 6.99 5.98
CA GLY A 8 -4.55 6.32 7.24
C GLY A 8 -3.06 6.12 7.45
N ILE A 9 -2.26 6.34 6.42
CA ILE A 9 -0.81 6.24 6.47
C ILE A 9 -0.23 7.64 6.74
N SER A 10 0.71 7.74 7.67
CA SER A 10 1.38 9.01 7.95
C SER A 10 2.16 9.51 6.73
N ARG A 11 2.15 10.82 6.51
CA ARG A 11 2.98 11.44 5.46
C ARG A 11 4.46 11.16 5.65
N LYS A 12 4.89 10.90 6.88
CA LYS A 12 6.28 10.54 7.17
C LYS A 12 6.70 9.24 6.50
N VAL A 13 5.75 8.33 6.27
CA VAL A 13 6.02 7.09 5.54
C VAL A 13 6.35 7.41 4.08
N ALA A 14 5.58 8.29 3.46
CA ALA A 14 5.84 8.73 2.08
C ALA A 14 7.21 9.41 1.97
N GLU A 15 7.54 10.25 2.94
CA GLU A 15 8.85 10.92 2.99
C GLU A 15 10.00 9.91 3.12
N TRP A 16 9.82 8.91 3.99
CA TRP A 16 10.82 7.86 4.17
C TRP A 16 11.05 7.07 2.88
N LEU A 17 9.96 6.70 2.18
CA LEU A 17 10.08 6.00 0.90
C LEU A 17 10.87 6.81 -0.13
N ARG A 18 10.65 8.12 -0.19
CA ARG A 18 11.40 9.00 -1.09
C ARG A 18 12.90 8.99 -0.74
N ARG A 19 13.23 9.01 0.54
CA ARG A 19 14.63 8.95 0.99
C ARG A 19 15.27 7.60 0.66
N GLN A 20 14.46 6.54 0.52
CA GLN A 20 14.95 5.22 0.12
C GLN A 20 15.08 5.07 -1.41
N GLY A 21 14.79 6.11 -2.16
CA GLY A 21 14.92 6.09 -3.62
C GLY A 21 13.65 5.71 -4.36
N HIS A 22 12.52 5.56 -3.67
CA HIS A 22 11.24 5.26 -4.30
C HIS A 22 10.47 6.54 -4.64
N GLU A 23 9.57 6.45 -5.61
CA GLU A 23 8.58 7.49 -5.83
C GLU A 23 7.40 7.20 -4.91
N SER A 24 6.93 8.20 -4.20
CA SER A 24 5.82 8.04 -3.27
C SER A 24 4.98 9.30 -3.26
N SER A 25 3.67 9.11 -3.22
CA SER A 25 2.70 10.17 -3.11
C SER A 25 1.73 9.84 -1.98
N HIS A 26 1.23 10.87 -1.32
CA HIS A 26 0.24 10.73 -0.25
C HIS A 26 -1.02 11.48 -0.67
N LEU A 27 -2.20 10.87 -0.52
CA LEU A 27 -3.45 11.48 -0.94
C LEU A 27 -3.66 12.86 -0.32
N GLY A 28 -3.26 13.04 0.92
CA GLY A 28 -3.35 14.35 1.59
C GLY A 28 -2.47 15.41 0.93
N GLU A 29 -1.31 15.04 0.41
CA GLU A 29 -0.41 15.96 -0.30
C GLU A 29 -1.00 16.41 -1.62
N GLU A 30 -1.83 15.57 -2.24
CA GLU A 30 -2.47 15.87 -3.51
C GLU A 30 -3.85 16.51 -3.38
N GLY A 31 -4.29 16.78 -2.14
CA GLY A 31 -5.61 17.36 -1.90
C GLY A 31 -6.76 16.38 -2.13
N LEU A 32 -6.49 15.08 -2.05
CA LEU A 32 -7.44 14.00 -2.34
C LEU A 32 -7.86 13.23 -1.09
N ALA A 33 -7.98 13.92 0.05
CA ALA A 33 -8.26 13.29 1.35
C ALA A 33 -9.58 12.51 1.38
N ARG A 34 -10.53 12.81 0.49
CA ARG A 34 -11.85 12.19 0.47
C ARG A 34 -12.10 11.29 -0.74
N LEU A 35 -11.04 10.91 -1.44
CA LEU A 35 -11.18 10.06 -2.63
C LEU A 35 -11.71 8.67 -2.21
N PRO A 36 -12.80 8.18 -2.81
CA PRO A 36 -13.32 6.84 -2.49
C PRO A 36 -12.34 5.74 -2.87
N ASN A 37 -12.38 4.61 -2.16
CA ASN A 37 -11.45 3.50 -2.37
C ASN A 37 -11.37 3.00 -3.81
N GLY A 38 -12.51 2.90 -4.50
CA GLY A 38 -12.51 2.49 -5.90
C GLY A 38 -11.74 3.45 -6.80
N ARG A 39 -11.80 4.75 -6.51
CA ARG A 39 -11.05 5.77 -7.25
C ARG A 39 -9.58 5.79 -6.87
N ILE A 40 -9.26 5.50 -5.64
CA ILE A 40 -7.86 5.34 -5.19
C ILE A 40 -7.22 4.20 -5.98
N PHE A 41 -7.95 3.09 -6.12
CA PHE A 41 -7.47 1.94 -6.87
C PHE A 41 -7.24 2.29 -8.34
N ALA A 42 -8.19 2.97 -8.98
CA ALA A 42 -8.07 3.40 -10.36
C ALA A 42 -6.87 4.32 -10.56
N LYS A 43 -6.66 5.26 -9.64
CA LYS A 43 -5.50 6.15 -9.66
C LYS A 43 -4.19 5.38 -9.55
N ALA A 44 -4.12 4.43 -8.64
CA ALA A 44 -2.92 3.62 -8.43
C ALA A 44 -2.58 2.81 -9.68
N ILE A 45 -3.59 2.23 -10.32
CA ILE A 45 -3.40 1.49 -11.57
C ILE A 45 -2.88 2.42 -12.66
N ALA A 46 -3.53 3.57 -12.85
CA ALA A 46 -3.16 4.53 -13.89
C ALA A 46 -1.73 5.05 -13.70
N GLU A 47 -1.29 5.21 -12.46
CA GLU A 47 0.04 5.73 -12.14
C GLU A 47 1.07 4.63 -11.85
N ASN A 48 0.65 3.38 -11.95
CA ASN A 48 1.50 2.22 -11.66
C ASN A 48 2.10 2.28 -10.25
N ARG A 49 1.25 2.49 -9.26
CA ARG A 49 1.67 2.61 -7.85
C ARG A 49 1.15 1.47 -7.00
N VAL A 50 1.95 1.04 -6.05
CA VAL A 50 1.55 0.12 -4.99
C VAL A 50 0.80 0.92 -3.93
N ILE A 51 -0.38 0.46 -3.52
CA ILE A 51 -1.17 1.15 -2.48
C ILE A 51 -0.69 0.71 -1.10
N LEU A 52 -0.49 1.69 -0.21
CA LEU A 52 -0.23 1.45 1.20
C LEU A 52 -1.43 1.99 1.98
N THR A 53 -2.06 1.16 2.79
CA THR A 53 -3.28 1.52 3.50
C THR A 53 -3.42 0.78 4.83
N CYS A 54 -4.24 1.32 5.73
CA CYS A 54 -4.68 0.63 6.94
C CYS A 54 -6.14 0.16 6.82
N ASP A 55 -6.79 0.42 5.68
CA ASP A 55 -8.19 0.07 5.46
C ASP A 55 -8.31 -1.33 4.88
N LEU A 56 -8.92 -2.23 5.65
CA LEU A 56 -9.10 -3.63 5.26
C LEU A 56 -10.01 -3.81 4.04
N ASP A 57 -10.86 -2.84 3.74
CA ASP A 57 -11.78 -2.91 2.61
C ASP A 57 -11.06 -2.96 1.26
N PHE A 58 -9.82 -2.49 1.19
CA PHE A 58 -9.02 -2.60 -0.03
C PHE A 58 -8.78 -4.04 -0.45
N GLY A 59 -8.67 -4.96 0.52
CA GLY A 59 -8.51 -6.37 0.23
C GLY A 59 -9.71 -6.95 -0.51
N GLU A 60 -10.92 -6.57 -0.12
CA GLU A 60 -12.14 -7.02 -0.79
C GLU A 60 -12.25 -6.45 -2.20
N ILE A 61 -11.95 -5.18 -2.38
CA ILE A 61 -11.99 -4.54 -3.69
C ILE A 61 -11.03 -5.23 -4.65
N ALA A 62 -9.81 -5.50 -4.20
CA ALA A 62 -8.81 -6.18 -5.00
C ALA A 62 -9.20 -7.62 -5.32
N ALA A 63 -9.78 -8.33 -4.34
CA ALA A 63 -10.19 -9.72 -4.51
C ALA A 63 -11.33 -9.88 -5.51
N MET A 64 -12.18 -8.86 -5.66
CA MET A 64 -13.31 -8.89 -6.59
C MET A 64 -12.93 -8.41 -8.00
N ALA A 65 -11.71 -7.97 -8.22
CA ALA A 65 -11.28 -7.50 -9.52
C ALA A 65 -11.22 -8.62 -10.54
N GLU A 66 -11.69 -8.35 -11.76
CA GLU A 66 -11.73 -9.34 -12.84
C GLU A 66 -10.41 -9.40 -13.63
N ARG A 67 -9.52 -8.47 -13.41
CA ARG A 67 -8.24 -8.39 -14.12
C ARG A 67 -7.12 -8.08 -13.13
N PRO A 68 -5.84 -8.29 -13.53
CA PRO A 68 -4.72 -7.93 -12.67
C PRO A 68 -4.81 -6.47 -12.23
N MET A 69 -4.57 -6.25 -10.96
CA MET A 69 -4.61 -4.94 -10.32
C MET A 69 -3.23 -4.62 -9.77
N THR A 70 -3.03 -3.37 -9.39
CA THR A 70 -1.82 -3.01 -8.66
C THR A 70 -1.81 -3.68 -7.28
N SER A 71 -0.61 -3.88 -6.73
CA SER A 71 -0.47 -4.47 -5.40
C SER A 71 -0.98 -3.53 -4.31
N VAL A 72 -1.44 -4.14 -3.22
CA VAL A 72 -1.90 -3.43 -2.04
C VAL A 72 -1.18 -4.00 -0.82
N VAL A 73 -0.62 -3.12 0.00
CA VAL A 73 -0.06 -3.48 1.30
C VAL A 73 -0.99 -2.93 2.36
N ILE A 74 -1.63 -3.80 3.12
CA ILE A 74 -2.59 -3.44 4.16
C ILE A 74 -1.93 -3.64 5.51
N PHE A 75 -1.83 -2.58 6.30
CA PHE A 75 -1.24 -2.64 7.64
C PHE A 75 -2.35 -2.88 8.67
N ARG A 76 -2.35 -4.06 9.25
CA ARG A 76 -3.26 -4.47 10.30
C ARG A 76 -2.51 -4.50 11.62
N LEU A 77 -2.23 -3.30 12.15
CA LEU A 77 -1.37 -3.10 13.30
C LEU A 77 -2.14 -2.45 14.45
N HIS A 78 -1.72 -2.73 15.68
CA HIS A 78 -2.26 -2.08 16.87
C HIS A 78 -1.85 -0.61 16.94
N ASN A 79 -0.72 -0.28 16.33
CA ASN A 79 -0.13 1.04 16.33
C ASN A 79 0.27 1.40 14.90
N THR A 80 -0.30 2.48 14.38
CA THR A 80 -0.03 2.96 13.01
C THR A 80 0.87 4.20 12.97
N ARG A 81 1.66 4.40 14.03
CA ARG A 81 2.66 5.47 14.04
C ARG A 81 3.66 5.23 12.92
N ALA A 82 4.20 6.33 12.39
CA ALA A 82 5.08 6.27 11.23
C ALA A 82 6.28 5.34 11.44
N ASP A 83 6.91 5.41 12.60
CA ASP A 83 8.09 4.58 12.90
C ASP A 83 7.77 3.09 12.87
N HIS A 84 6.62 2.71 13.42
CA HIS A 84 6.19 1.31 13.44
C HIS A 84 5.81 0.80 12.04
N VAL A 85 5.06 1.61 11.29
CA VAL A 85 4.70 1.27 9.91
C VAL A 85 5.95 1.15 9.05
N ILE A 86 6.90 2.06 9.19
CA ILE A 86 8.17 2.03 8.44
C ILE A 86 8.95 0.75 8.75
N GLU A 87 9.04 0.37 10.03
CA GLU A 87 9.73 -0.86 10.43
C GLU A 87 9.12 -2.07 9.74
N ARG A 88 7.78 -2.18 9.77
CA ARG A 88 7.08 -3.31 9.14
C ARG A 88 7.19 -3.26 7.62
N LEU A 89 7.05 -2.09 7.02
CA LEU A 89 7.19 -1.91 5.57
C LEU A 89 8.60 -2.26 5.10
N SER A 90 9.61 -1.86 5.85
CA SER A 90 11.00 -2.18 5.54
C SER A 90 11.21 -3.70 5.47
N ALA A 91 10.63 -4.45 6.42
CA ALA A 91 10.71 -5.90 6.43
C ALA A 91 10.02 -6.52 5.20
N VAL A 92 8.86 -5.98 4.80
CA VAL A 92 8.14 -6.44 3.62
C VAL A 92 8.98 -6.20 2.35
N LEU A 93 9.50 -4.99 2.19
CA LEU A 93 10.30 -4.64 0.99
C LEU A 93 11.56 -5.49 0.89
N GLU A 94 12.19 -5.77 2.01
CA GLU A 94 13.39 -6.60 2.04
C GLU A 94 13.11 -8.04 1.62
N LYS A 95 12.00 -8.61 2.08
CA LYS A 95 11.68 -10.02 1.85
C LYS A 95 10.95 -10.30 0.54
N ILE A 96 10.02 -9.42 0.14
CA ILE A 96 9.13 -9.67 -1.00
C ILE A 96 8.98 -8.48 -1.94
N GLY A 97 9.90 -7.50 -1.87
CA GLY A 97 9.80 -6.29 -2.69
C GLY A 97 9.45 -6.55 -4.15
N PRO A 98 10.21 -7.41 -4.87
CA PRO A 98 9.94 -7.68 -6.28
C PRO A 98 8.54 -8.22 -6.58
N ALA A 99 7.95 -8.99 -5.67
CA ALA A 99 6.60 -9.54 -5.85
C ALA A 99 5.53 -8.46 -5.90
N LEU A 100 5.79 -7.29 -5.31
CA LEU A 100 4.85 -6.17 -5.34
C LEU A 100 4.61 -5.62 -6.75
N GLU A 101 5.47 -5.95 -7.70
CA GLU A 101 5.30 -5.52 -9.09
C GLU A 101 4.36 -6.43 -9.88
N HIS A 102 3.88 -7.52 -9.27
CA HIS A 102 3.10 -8.55 -9.94
C HIS A 102 1.64 -8.67 -9.47
N GLY A 103 1.13 -7.66 -8.77
CA GLY A 103 -0.26 -7.66 -8.35
C GLY A 103 -0.55 -8.65 -7.22
N ILE A 104 -0.14 -8.32 -6.01
CA ILE A 104 -0.41 -9.13 -4.81
C ILE A 104 -1.06 -8.26 -3.73
N ILE A 105 -1.76 -8.93 -2.81
CA ILE A 105 -2.23 -8.30 -1.57
C ILE A 105 -1.34 -8.81 -0.45
N VAL A 106 -0.74 -7.87 0.28
CA VAL A 106 0.05 -8.20 1.47
C VAL A 106 -0.66 -7.64 2.68
N THR A 107 -1.01 -8.50 3.63
CA THR A 107 -1.57 -8.08 4.92
C THR A 107 -0.46 -8.16 5.95
N VAL A 108 -0.05 -7.01 6.48
CA VAL A 108 1.06 -6.89 7.43
C VAL A 108 0.49 -6.84 8.84
N GLU A 109 0.85 -7.83 9.64
CA GLU A 109 0.48 -7.91 11.06
C GLU A 109 1.71 -7.64 11.94
N GLU A 110 1.54 -7.67 13.26
CA GLU A 110 2.62 -7.29 14.19
C GLU A 110 3.88 -8.13 14.05
N THR A 111 3.74 -9.43 13.80
CA THR A 111 4.87 -10.35 13.76
C THR A 111 5.02 -11.11 12.45
N ARG A 112 4.09 -10.93 11.52
CA ARG A 112 4.09 -11.65 10.25
C ARG A 112 3.39 -10.84 9.18
N PHE A 113 3.50 -11.29 7.92
CA PHE A 113 2.66 -10.80 6.83
C PHE A 113 2.21 -11.96 5.97
N ARG A 114 1.02 -11.81 5.36
CA ARG A 114 0.41 -12.81 4.49
C ARG A 114 0.27 -12.26 3.09
N ILE A 115 0.46 -13.13 2.10
CA ILE A 115 0.43 -12.74 0.68
C ILE A 115 -0.68 -13.49 -0.03
N ARG A 116 -1.42 -12.77 -0.88
CA ARG A 116 -2.40 -13.35 -1.81
C ARG A 116 -2.11 -12.81 -3.20
N GLU A 117 -2.05 -13.69 -4.19
CA GLU A 117 -1.84 -13.28 -5.57
C GLU A 117 -3.14 -12.76 -6.19
N LEU A 118 -3.04 -11.77 -7.08
CA LEU A 118 -4.17 -11.19 -7.79
C LEU A 118 -4.06 -11.47 -9.28
N PRO A 119 -5.22 -11.69 -10.00
CA PRO A 119 -6.55 -11.90 -9.43
C PRO A 119 -6.67 -13.26 -8.73
N LEU A 120 -7.61 -13.33 -7.80
CA LEU A 120 -7.82 -14.57 -7.02
C LEU A 120 -8.57 -15.62 -7.81
#